data_e695391e621f24911a587ed2d1b8c7ba
#
_entry.id   e695391e621f24911a587ed2d1b8c7ba
#
_cell.length_a   1.000
_cell.length_b   1.000
_cell.length_c   1.000
_cell.angle_alpha   90.00
_cell.angle_beta   90.00
_cell.angle_gamma   90.00
#
_symmetry.space_group_name_H-M   'P 1'
#
loop_
_entity.id
_entity.type
_entity.pdbx_description
1 polymer ?
#
loop_
_entity_poly.entity_id
_entity_poly.type
_entity_poly.pdbx_seq_one_letter_code
_entity_poly.pdbx_strand_id
1 'polypeptide(L)'
;ANAGGAFSPFGDITTLMVWQRGFVSFFDFFNIFVPSVVNYVVPATIMYFAIPNEVPKGDGKKVVILPGGNVIAFLGILTITLTVTGHNVLHMPPVLGMMFGLGMLGTYGYFLKTRFPDKNKFDIFVITGRAEWDTLLFFYGILVAVGGLATLGYLQLISGPMYETLGPTNANVLVGILSAIIDNIPIVYAVLTAHPSMDMGQWLLITLTAGTGGSLLSIGSAAGVALMGQARGVYTFFAHLKWSWAILLGYAACVVVHIWMNAHLFDLVPLEK
;
A
#
# COMPACT_ATOMS: atom_id res chain seq x y z
N ALA A 1 5.08 -7.57 0.82
CA ALA A 1 4.10 -6.74 0.15
C ALA A 1 4.06 -5.35 0.78
N ASN A 2 3.66 -5.19 2.05
CA ASN A 2 3.44 -3.92 2.72
C ASN A 2 4.67 -2.99 2.73
N ALA A 3 5.86 -3.49 3.09
CA ALA A 3 7.10 -2.72 3.02
C ALA A 3 7.42 -2.25 1.60
N GLY A 4 7.14 -3.09 0.59
CA GLY A 4 7.34 -2.74 -0.82
C GLY A 4 6.31 -1.75 -1.35
N GLY A 5 5.14 -1.63 -0.71
CA GLY A 5 4.09 -0.69 -1.07
C GLY A 5 4.28 0.71 -0.50
N ALA A 6 4.95 0.82 0.66
CA ALA A 6 4.95 2.05 1.45
C ALA A 6 5.67 3.25 0.79
N PHE A 7 6.64 3.04 -0.10
CA PHE A 7 7.48 4.11 -0.65
C PHE A 7 7.03 4.67 -2.01
N SER A 8 5.82 4.34 -2.45
CA SER A 8 5.29 4.83 -3.73
C SER A 8 3.77 5.03 -3.63
N PRO A 9 3.21 6.12 -4.17
CA PRO A 9 1.76 6.35 -4.16
C PRO A 9 0.93 5.24 -4.81
N PHE A 10 1.52 4.44 -5.70
CA PHE A 10 0.86 3.29 -6.34
C PHE A 10 1.20 1.95 -5.70
N GLY A 11 1.99 1.97 -4.63
CA GLY A 11 2.39 0.74 -3.95
C GLY A 11 1.33 0.20 -2.98
N ASP A 12 0.59 1.10 -2.35
CA ASP A 12 -0.50 0.79 -1.42
C ASP A 12 -1.62 1.84 -1.58
N ILE A 13 -2.84 1.47 -1.21
CA ILE A 13 -4.01 2.39 -1.20
C ILE A 13 -3.79 3.52 -0.18
N THR A 14 -3.15 3.25 0.94
CA THR A 14 -2.87 4.25 1.98
C THR A 14 -1.92 5.34 1.47
N THR A 15 -0.87 4.98 0.74
CA THR A 15 0.04 5.93 0.11
C THR A 15 -0.66 6.77 -0.94
N LEU A 16 -1.52 6.14 -1.74
CA LEU A 16 -2.34 6.82 -2.75
C LEU A 16 -3.26 7.86 -2.11
N MET A 17 -3.89 7.54 -0.98
CA MET A 17 -4.80 8.45 -0.27
C MET A 17 -4.07 9.68 0.27
N VAL A 18 -2.88 9.51 0.86
CA VAL A 18 -2.05 10.63 1.37
C VAL A 18 -1.59 11.53 0.22
N TRP A 19 -1.18 10.92 -0.92
CA TRP A 19 -0.81 11.67 -2.12
C TRP A 19 -1.98 12.46 -2.71
N GLN A 20 -3.17 11.84 -2.82
CA GLN A 20 -4.37 12.51 -3.34
C GLN A 20 -4.82 13.69 -2.48
N ARG A 21 -4.57 13.66 -1.17
CA ARG A 21 -4.84 14.78 -0.27
C ARG A 21 -3.83 15.92 -0.41
N GLY A 22 -2.72 15.71 -1.11
CA GLY A 22 -1.72 16.73 -1.36
C GLY A 22 -0.73 16.98 -0.23
N PHE A 23 -0.77 16.21 0.87
CA PHE A 23 0.15 16.37 2.00
C PHE A 23 1.59 16.03 1.67
N VAL A 24 1.79 15.11 0.71
CA VAL A 24 3.10 14.62 0.26
C VAL A 24 3.11 14.59 -1.26
N SER A 25 4.19 15.09 -1.88
CA SER A 25 4.33 15.02 -3.34
C SER A 25 4.73 13.60 -3.79
N PHE A 26 4.54 13.29 -5.07
CA PHE A 26 4.87 11.97 -5.62
C PHE A 26 6.32 11.54 -5.32
N PHE A 27 7.27 12.48 -5.48
CA PHE A 27 8.69 12.19 -5.31
C PHE A 27 9.12 12.11 -3.85
N ASP A 28 8.41 12.79 -2.94
CA ASP A 28 8.75 12.78 -1.51
C ASP A 28 8.52 11.42 -0.86
N PHE A 29 7.64 10.57 -1.43
CA PHE A 29 7.48 9.19 -0.98
C PHE A 29 8.77 8.36 -1.10
N PHE A 30 9.67 8.70 -2.02
CA PHE A 30 10.95 7.98 -2.12
C PHE A 30 11.87 8.21 -0.91
N ASN A 31 11.64 9.23 -0.09
CA ASN A 31 12.38 9.42 1.18
C ASN A 31 12.14 8.26 2.16
N ILE A 32 11.03 7.55 2.07
CA ILE A 32 10.78 6.36 2.89
C ILE A 32 11.18 5.05 2.22
N PHE A 33 11.88 5.09 1.08
CA PHE A 33 12.39 3.88 0.43
C PHE A 33 13.35 3.10 1.34
N VAL A 34 14.39 3.76 1.87
CA VAL A 34 15.37 3.11 2.74
C VAL A 34 14.73 2.58 4.02
N PRO A 35 13.91 3.36 4.78
CA PRO A 35 13.14 2.83 5.89
C PRO A 35 12.30 1.59 5.54
N SER A 36 11.64 1.60 4.38
CA SER A 36 10.84 0.45 3.90
C SER A 36 11.70 -0.79 3.64
N VAL A 37 12.88 -0.61 3.05
CA VAL A 37 13.85 -1.70 2.86
C VAL A 37 14.31 -2.26 4.19
N VAL A 38 14.61 -1.41 5.18
CA VAL A 38 15.00 -1.84 6.54
C VAL A 38 13.88 -2.65 7.20
N ASN A 39 12.63 -2.22 7.07
CA ASN A 39 11.47 -2.97 7.56
C ASN A 39 11.40 -4.40 7.02
N TYR A 40 11.80 -4.61 5.76
CA TYR A 40 11.84 -5.93 5.14
C TYR A 40 13.11 -6.72 5.52
N VAL A 41 14.27 -6.09 5.44
CA VAL A 41 15.58 -6.78 5.60
C VAL A 41 15.77 -7.32 7.01
N VAL A 42 15.36 -6.57 8.04
CA VAL A 42 15.51 -6.98 9.44
C VAL A 42 14.81 -8.32 9.72
N PRO A 43 13.48 -8.46 9.52
CA PRO A 43 12.81 -9.75 9.74
C PRO A 43 13.28 -10.82 8.75
N ALA A 44 13.57 -10.48 7.51
CA ALA A 44 14.06 -11.44 6.51
C ALA A 44 15.40 -12.05 6.94
N THR A 45 16.31 -11.24 7.47
CA THR A 45 17.61 -11.73 7.98
C THR A 45 17.42 -12.65 9.20
N ILE A 46 16.53 -12.29 10.12
CA ILE A 46 16.23 -13.13 11.29
C ILE A 46 15.64 -14.48 10.84
N MET A 47 14.67 -14.44 9.93
CA MET A 47 14.00 -15.64 9.43
C MET A 47 14.94 -16.51 8.59
N TYR A 48 15.92 -15.93 7.90
CA TYR A 48 16.91 -16.66 7.09
C TYR A 48 17.64 -17.74 7.91
N PHE A 49 18.02 -17.43 9.15
CA PHE A 49 18.68 -18.40 10.04
C PHE A 49 17.78 -19.53 10.53
N ALA A 50 16.47 -19.41 10.37
CA ALA A 50 15.51 -20.43 10.75
C ALA A 50 15.02 -21.31 9.58
N ILE A 51 15.42 -20.96 8.35
CA ILE A 51 15.04 -21.73 7.16
C ILE A 51 15.96 -22.96 7.04
N PRO A 52 15.39 -24.19 6.86
CA PRO A 52 16.18 -25.37 6.61
C PRO A 52 17.03 -25.21 5.31
N ASN A 53 18.23 -25.75 5.35
CA ASN A 53 19.16 -25.65 4.21
C ASN A 53 18.81 -26.70 3.12
N GLU A 54 17.62 -26.55 2.54
CA GLU A 54 17.09 -27.41 1.48
C GLU A 54 17.00 -26.62 0.17
N VAL A 55 17.35 -27.29 -0.94
CA VAL A 55 17.18 -26.68 -2.27
C VAL A 55 15.71 -26.82 -2.69
N PRO A 56 14.98 -25.71 -2.90
CA PRO A 56 13.60 -25.78 -3.33
C PRO A 56 13.51 -26.44 -4.72
N LYS A 57 12.66 -27.46 -4.84
CA LYS A 57 12.39 -28.10 -6.12
C LYS A 57 11.57 -27.14 -6.98
N GLY A 58 12.21 -26.52 -7.94
CA GLY A 58 11.52 -25.68 -8.94
C GLY A 58 10.62 -26.54 -9.84
N ASP A 59 9.46 -26.03 -10.19
CA ASP A 59 8.49 -26.73 -11.07
C ASP A 59 8.99 -26.89 -12.53
N GLY A 60 10.16 -26.35 -12.87
CA GLY A 60 10.84 -26.50 -14.16
C GLY A 60 10.06 -25.95 -15.37
N LYS A 61 8.86 -25.42 -15.17
CA LYS A 61 8.03 -24.88 -16.24
C LYS A 61 8.63 -23.60 -16.79
N LYS A 62 8.98 -23.61 -18.05
CA LYS A 62 9.39 -22.38 -18.76
C LYS A 62 8.18 -21.46 -18.90
N VAL A 63 8.30 -20.25 -18.38
CA VAL A 63 7.29 -19.20 -18.59
C VAL A 63 7.35 -18.75 -20.04
N VAL A 64 6.27 -18.99 -20.78
CA VAL A 64 6.12 -18.54 -22.17
C VAL A 64 5.43 -17.18 -22.16
N ILE A 65 6.11 -16.16 -22.66
CA ILE A 65 5.49 -14.83 -22.85
C ILE A 65 4.57 -14.92 -24.07
N LEU A 66 3.29 -14.68 -23.83
CA LEU A 66 2.29 -14.64 -24.91
C LEU A 66 2.53 -13.43 -25.84
N PRO A 67 2.12 -13.54 -27.14
CA PRO A 67 2.18 -12.42 -28.06
C PRO A 67 1.50 -11.17 -27.47
N GLY A 68 2.21 -10.04 -27.49
CA GLY A 68 1.71 -8.77 -26.94
C GLY A 68 2.01 -8.51 -25.46
N GLY A 69 2.58 -9.48 -24.71
CA GLY A 69 2.87 -9.32 -23.28
C GLY A 69 3.76 -8.10 -22.96
N ASN A 70 4.79 -7.85 -23.75
CA ASN A 70 5.67 -6.69 -23.58
C ASN A 70 4.95 -5.35 -23.80
N VAL A 71 4.00 -5.31 -24.74
CA VAL A 71 3.20 -4.10 -24.99
C VAL A 71 2.25 -3.85 -23.82
N ILE A 72 1.66 -4.89 -23.24
CA ILE A 72 0.82 -4.79 -22.03
C ILE A 72 1.63 -4.21 -20.88
N ALA A 73 2.86 -4.69 -20.65
CA ALA A 73 3.75 -4.15 -19.64
C ALA A 73 4.08 -2.67 -19.89
N PHE A 74 4.38 -2.31 -21.14
CA PHE A 74 4.61 -0.91 -21.52
C PHE A 74 3.37 -0.03 -21.30
N LEU A 75 2.18 -0.50 -21.66
CA LEU A 75 0.93 0.22 -21.41
C LEU A 75 0.67 0.43 -19.91
N GLY A 76 1.05 -0.52 -19.05
CA GLY A 76 0.98 -0.36 -17.61
C GLY A 76 1.88 0.79 -17.11
N ILE A 77 3.15 0.82 -17.53
CA ILE A 77 4.09 1.90 -17.19
C ILE A 77 3.57 3.24 -17.72
N LEU A 78 3.11 3.28 -18.97
CA LEU A 78 2.54 4.46 -19.58
C LEU A 78 1.32 4.99 -18.81
N THR A 79 0.44 4.11 -18.35
CA THR A 79 -0.72 4.46 -17.54
C THR A 79 -0.31 5.17 -16.25
N ILE A 80 0.68 4.61 -15.53
CA ILE A 80 1.21 5.23 -14.30
C ILE A 80 1.80 6.60 -14.61
N THR A 81 2.64 6.70 -15.66
CA THR A 81 3.27 7.96 -16.07
C THR A 81 2.22 9.03 -16.41
N LEU A 82 1.22 8.68 -17.20
CA LEU A 82 0.13 9.60 -17.56
C LEU A 82 -0.69 10.02 -16.34
N THR A 83 -0.95 9.11 -15.42
CA THR A 83 -1.69 9.40 -14.18
C THR A 83 -0.93 10.38 -13.30
N VAL A 84 0.37 10.15 -13.08
CA VAL A 84 1.24 11.05 -12.28
C VAL A 84 1.35 12.43 -12.95
N THR A 85 1.61 12.46 -14.25
CA THR A 85 1.73 13.72 -15.00
C THR A 85 0.41 14.49 -14.98
N GLY A 86 -0.71 13.81 -15.25
CA GLY A 86 -2.04 14.41 -15.21
C GLY A 86 -2.40 14.99 -13.85
N HIS A 87 -2.05 14.28 -12.76
CA HIS A 87 -2.27 14.78 -11.42
C HIS A 87 -1.39 15.98 -11.08
N ASN A 88 -0.09 15.91 -11.35
CA ASN A 88 0.85 16.97 -10.95
C ASN A 88 0.76 18.22 -11.83
N VAL A 89 0.48 18.07 -13.14
CA VAL A 89 0.47 19.20 -14.09
C VAL A 89 -0.93 19.76 -14.32
N LEU A 90 -1.92 18.88 -14.44
CA LEU A 90 -3.30 19.26 -14.77
C LEU A 90 -4.23 19.24 -13.54
N HIS A 91 -3.74 18.85 -12.38
CA HIS A 91 -4.52 18.68 -11.13
C HIS A 91 -5.72 17.72 -11.31
N MET A 92 -5.59 16.75 -12.24
CA MET A 92 -6.65 15.77 -12.50
C MET A 92 -6.65 14.69 -11.43
N PRO A 93 -7.84 14.22 -10.99
CA PRO A 93 -7.91 13.06 -10.10
C PRO A 93 -7.22 11.84 -10.73
N PRO A 94 -6.37 11.10 -9.99
CA PRO A 94 -5.63 9.94 -10.52
C PRO A 94 -6.52 8.87 -11.14
N VAL A 95 -7.78 8.75 -10.70
CA VAL A 95 -8.75 7.81 -11.26
C VAL A 95 -8.95 8.00 -12.78
N LEU A 96 -8.90 9.23 -13.28
CA LEU A 96 -9.07 9.50 -14.71
C LEU A 96 -7.92 8.93 -15.54
N GLY A 97 -6.67 9.07 -15.08
CA GLY A 97 -5.51 8.48 -15.72
C GLY A 97 -5.56 6.94 -15.70
N MET A 98 -5.94 6.36 -14.57
CA MET A 98 -6.09 4.90 -14.43
C MET A 98 -7.20 4.35 -15.32
N MET A 99 -8.36 5.01 -15.40
CA MET A 99 -9.48 4.61 -16.27
C MET A 99 -9.13 4.76 -17.75
N PHE A 100 -8.38 5.80 -18.13
CA PHE A 100 -7.87 5.95 -19.48
C PHE A 100 -6.92 4.81 -19.84
N GLY A 101 -6.00 4.44 -18.93
CA GLY A 101 -5.11 3.29 -19.09
C GLY A 101 -5.87 1.97 -19.23
N LEU A 102 -6.94 1.77 -18.46
CA LEU A 102 -7.82 0.61 -18.60
C LEU A 102 -8.48 0.57 -19.98
N GLY A 103 -8.93 1.72 -20.49
CA GLY A 103 -9.47 1.85 -21.85
C GLY A 103 -8.46 1.49 -22.94
N MET A 104 -7.21 1.97 -22.83
CA MET A 104 -6.12 1.61 -23.74
C MET A 104 -5.83 0.10 -23.69
N LEU A 105 -5.76 -0.48 -22.50
CA LEU A 105 -5.53 -1.92 -22.31
C LEU A 105 -6.68 -2.73 -22.92
N GLY A 106 -7.94 -2.31 -22.73
CA GLY A 106 -9.11 -2.95 -23.31
C GLY A 106 -9.08 -2.92 -24.84
N THR A 107 -8.76 -1.77 -25.44
CA THR A 107 -8.62 -1.59 -26.89
C THR A 107 -7.52 -2.49 -27.46
N TYR A 108 -6.35 -2.51 -26.80
CA TYR A 108 -5.25 -3.37 -27.21
C TYR A 108 -5.59 -4.86 -27.05
N GLY A 109 -6.26 -5.23 -25.97
CA GLY A 109 -6.75 -6.60 -25.73
C GLY A 109 -7.72 -7.06 -26.83
N TYR A 110 -8.61 -6.20 -27.26
CA TYR A 110 -9.50 -6.48 -28.41
C TYR A 110 -8.70 -6.71 -29.70
N PHE A 111 -7.70 -5.86 -29.98
CA PHE A 111 -6.79 -6.03 -31.11
C PHE A 111 -6.06 -7.38 -31.05
N LEU A 112 -5.53 -7.76 -29.91
CA LEU A 112 -4.85 -9.05 -29.73
C LEU A 112 -5.80 -10.23 -29.95
N LYS A 113 -7.04 -10.15 -29.47
CA LYS A 113 -8.06 -11.18 -29.63
C LYS A 113 -8.43 -11.39 -31.10
N THR A 114 -8.52 -10.32 -31.88
CA THR A 114 -8.83 -10.37 -33.30
C THR A 114 -7.65 -10.83 -34.14
N ARG A 115 -6.43 -10.43 -33.78
CA ARG A 115 -5.21 -10.76 -34.56
C ARG A 115 -4.65 -12.14 -34.28
N PHE A 116 -4.84 -12.68 -33.07
CA PHE A 116 -4.29 -13.95 -32.61
C PHE A 116 -5.35 -14.78 -31.87
N PRO A 117 -6.45 -15.20 -32.54
CA PRO A 117 -7.57 -15.85 -31.86
C PRO A 117 -7.21 -17.15 -31.17
N ASP A 118 -6.28 -17.94 -31.75
CA ASP A 118 -5.88 -19.24 -31.19
C ASP A 118 -4.85 -19.17 -30.06
N LYS A 119 -4.08 -18.08 -29.99
CA LYS A 119 -2.96 -17.94 -29.05
C LYS A 119 -3.26 -17.01 -27.89
N ASN A 120 -4.25 -16.14 -28.00
CA ASN A 120 -4.52 -15.11 -27.04
C ASN A 120 -5.97 -15.18 -26.52
N LYS A 121 -6.10 -15.67 -25.28
CA LYS A 121 -7.39 -15.73 -24.57
C LYS A 121 -7.62 -14.48 -23.72
N PHE A 122 -6.94 -13.36 -24.02
CA PHE A 122 -7.10 -12.12 -23.28
C PHE A 122 -8.50 -11.56 -23.53
N ASP A 123 -9.29 -11.48 -22.49
CA ASP A 123 -10.60 -10.83 -22.49
C ASP A 123 -10.72 -9.94 -21.26
N ILE A 124 -10.76 -8.61 -21.49
CA ILE A 124 -10.81 -7.61 -20.42
C ILE A 124 -12.05 -7.81 -19.54
N PHE A 125 -13.19 -8.20 -20.11
CA PHE A 125 -14.41 -8.39 -19.35
C PHE A 125 -14.32 -9.61 -18.42
N VAL A 126 -13.68 -10.68 -18.87
CA VAL A 126 -13.44 -11.87 -18.02
C VAL A 126 -12.47 -11.52 -16.90
N ILE A 127 -11.43 -10.74 -17.17
CA ILE A 127 -10.46 -10.31 -16.14
C ILE A 127 -11.12 -9.36 -15.14
N THR A 128 -11.88 -8.38 -15.62
CA THR A 128 -12.63 -7.44 -14.77
C THR A 128 -13.69 -8.15 -13.93
N GLY A 129 -14.35 -9.16 -14.50
CA GLY A 129 -15.32 -9.98 -13.75
C GLY A 129 -14.69 -10.83 -12.64
N ARG A 130 -13.37 -11.07 -12.70
CA ARG A 130 -12.59 -11.77 -11.65
C ARG A 130 -11.97 -10.82 -10.61
N ALA A 131 -12.19 -9.50 -10.75
CA ALA A 131 -11.74 -8.55 -9.74
C ALA A 131 -12.46 -8.83 -8.41
N GLU A 132 -11.79 -8.50 -7.32
CA GLU A 132 -12.31 -8.71 -5.97
C GLU A 132 -13.36 -7.63 -5.60
N TRP A 133 -14.56 -7.76 -6.18
CA TRP A 133 -15.66 -6.83 -5.97
C TRP A 133 -16.12 -6.76 -4.51
N ASP A 134 -16.03 -7.88 -3.79
CA ASP A 134 -16.36 -7.97 -2.36
C ASP A 134 -15.43 -7.06 -1.55
N THR A 135 -14.13 -7.11 -1.85
CA THR A 135 -13.12 -6.26 -1.23
C THR A 135 -13.38 -4.78 -1.55
N LEU A 136 -13.72 -4.45 -2.79
CA LEU A 136 -14.08 -3.08 -3.18
C LEU A 136 -15.29 -2.55 -2.41
N LEU A 137 -16.37 -3.35 -2.32
CA LEU A 137 -17.58 -2.98 -1.59
C LEU A 137 -17.33 -2.88 -0.08
N PHE A 138 -16.50 -3.74 0.47
CA PHE A 138 -16.08 -3.68 1.88
C PHE A 138 -15.37 -2.35 2.17
N PHE A 139 -14.36 -1.95 1.40
CA PHE A 139 -13.69 -0.67 1.58
C PHE A 139 -14.61 0.52 1.36
N TYR A 140 -15.48 0.47 0.36
CA TYR A 140 -16.48 1.50 0.15
C TYR A 140 -17.37 1.69 1.40
N GLY A 141 -17.88 0.59 1.97
CA GLY A 141 -18.69 0.63 3.18
C GLY A 141 -17.95 1.23 4.37
N ILE A 142 -16.69 0.84 4.59
CA ILE A 142 -15.85 1.37 5.67
C ILE A 142 -15.59 2.87 5.48
N LEU A 143 -15.20 3.30 4.27
CA LEU A 143 -14.93 4.71 3.99
C LEU A 143 -16.17 5.59 4.24
N VAL A 144 -17.35 5.11 3.85
CA VAL A 144 -18.62 5.80 4.12
C VAL A 144 -18.91 5.86 5.63
N ALA A 145 -18.70 4.75 6.35
CA ALA A 145 -18.92 4.69 7.80
C ALA A 145 -17.98 5.63 8.56
N VAL A 146 -16.68 5.61 8.23
CA VAL A 146 -15.66 6.50 8.83
C VAL A 146 -15.96 7.96 8.48
N GLY A 147 -16.38 8.25 7.24
CA GLY A 147 -16.84 9.58 6.83
C GLY A 147 -18.04 10.06 7.62
N GLY A 148 -19.00 9.17 7.91
CA GLY A 148 -20.12 9.47 8.80
C GLY A 148 -19.69 9.80 10.23
N LEU A 149 -18.77 9.03 10.81
CA LEU A 149 -18.20 9.31 12.13
C LEU A 149 -17.45 10.65 12.17
N ALA A 150 -16.76 11.01 11.09
CA ALA A 150 -16.10 12.30 10.96
C ALA A 150 -17.10 13.46 10.97
N THR A 151 -18.19 13.33 10.20
CA THR A 151 -19.27 14.35 10.14
C THR A 151 -19.93 14.55 11.51
N LEU A 152 -20.02 13.49 12.32
CA LEU A 152 -20.53 13.55 13.69
C LEU A 152 -19.51 14.08 14.72
N GLY A 153 -18.24 14.34 14.30
CA GLY A 153 -17.19 14.86 15.16
C GLY A 153 -16.46 13.81 16.01
N TYR A 154 -16.82 12.53 15.91
CA TYR A 154 -16.19 11.47 16.72
C TYR A 154 -14.70 11.28 16.43
N LEU A 155 -14.26 11.47 15.17
CA LEU A 155 -12.85 11.34 14.83
C LEU A 155 -12.01 12.43 15.50
N GLN A 156 -12.49 13.66 15.53
CA GLN A 156 -11.80 14.77 16.19
C GLN A 156 -11.74 14.59 17.71
N LEU A 157 -12.79 14.02 18.33
CA LEU A 157 -12.80 13.70 19.75
C LEU A 157 -11.74 12.66 20.15
N ILE A 158 -11.37 11.76 19.24
CA ILE A 158 -10.35 10.72 19.49
C ILE A 158 -8.96 11.21 19.07
N SER A 159 -8.85 11.77 17.87
CA SER A 159 -7.56 12.17 17.30
C SER A 159 -6.97 13.39 18.02
N GLY A 160 -7.79 14.40 18.37
CA GLY A 160 -7.31 15.60 19.06
C GLY A 160 -6.49 15.26 20.32
N PRO A 161 -7.11 14.66 21.36
CA PRO A 161 -6.37 14.26 22.55
C PRO A 161 -5.20 13.33 22.29
N MET A 162 -5.32 12.41 21.33
CA MET A 162 -4.23 11.47 21.00
C MET A 162 -3.00 12.21 20.45
N TYR A 163 -3.19 13.10 19.47
CA TYR A 163 -2.09 13.84 18.85
C TYR A 163 -1.56 14.96 19.76
N GLU A 164 -2.42 15.60 20.58
CA GLU A 164 -2.01 16.64 21.52
C GLU A 164 -1.25 16.08 22.73
N THR A 165 -1.66 14.91 23.25
CA THR A 165 -1.03 14.34 24.47
C THR A 165 0.20 13.50 24.17
N LEU A 166 0.17 12.68 23.09
CA LEU A 166 1.29 11.79 22.74
C LEU A 166 2.30 12.47 21.82
N GLY A 167 1.90 13.55 21.16
CA GLY A 167 2.63 14.17 20.05
C GLY A 167 2.54 13.34 18.76
N PRO A 168 2.76 13.97 17.58
CA PRO A 168 2.54 13.34 16.29
C PRO A 168 3.34 12.04 16.07
N THR A 169 4.60 12.01 16.50
CA THR A 169 5.47 10.84 16.30
C THR A 169 4.94 9.60 17.02
N ASN A 170 4.63 9.73 18.34
CA ASN A 170 4.15 8.61 19.12
C ASN A 170 2.74 8.19 18.69
N ALA A 171 1.89 9.16 18.33
CA ALA A 171 0.56 8.90 17.80
C ALA A 171 0.64 8.10 16.50
N ASN A 172 1.49 8.48 15.54
CA ASN A 172 1.69 7.79 14.27
C ASN A 172 2.25 6.37 14.47
N VAL A 173 3.18 6.18 15.41
CA VAL A 173 3.69 4.84 15.74
C VAL A 173 2.58 3.97 16.34
N LEU A 174 1.79 4.53 17.27
CA LEU A 174 0.65 3.80 17.86
C LEU A 174 -0.41 3.44 16.81
N VAL A 175 -0.75 4.37 15.95
CA VAL A 175 -1.68 4.15 14.82
C VAL A 175 -1.17 3.02 13.92
N GLY A 176 0.14 2.98 13.64
CA GLY A 176 0.75 1.88 12.90
C GLY A 176 0.63 0.52 13.61
N ILE A 177 0.77 0.46 14.94
CA ILE A 177 0.54 -0.77 15.71
C ILE A 177 -0.94 -1.17 15.67
N LEU A 178 -1.86 -0.22 15.78
CA LEU A 178 -3.30 -0.48 15.66
C LEU A 178 -3.68 -1.02 14.28
N SER A 179 -2.94 -0.63 13.24
CA SER A 179 -3.08 -1.18 11.87
C SER A 179 -2.85 -2.70 11.79
N ALA A 180 -2.22 -3.31 12.79
CA ALA A 180 -2.13 -4.76 12.86
C ALA A 180 -3.48 -5.45 13.13
N ILE A 181 -4.41 -4.75 13.78
CA ILE A 181 -5.71 -5.29 14.20
C ILE A 181 -6.82 -4.77 13.27
N ILE A 182 -6.75 -3.48 12.95
CA ILE A 182 -7.68 -2.81 12.05
C ILE A 182 -6.92 -2.55 10.75
N ASP A 183 -7.47 -2.93 9.61
CA ASP A 183 -6.83 -2.73 8.31
C ASP A 183 -6.30 -1.28 8.14
N ASN A 184 -5.16 -1.14 7.47
CA ASN A 184 -4.45 0.13 7.30
C ASN A 184 -5.28 1.22 6.60
N ILE A 185 -6.14 0.85 5.66
CA ILE A 185 -6.94 1.81 4.87
C ILE A 185 -7.91 2.60 5.75
N PRO A 186 -8.78 1.97 6.57
CA PRO A 186 -9.67 2.70 7.47
C PRO A 186 -8.94 3.63 8.44
N ILE A 187 -7.82 3.17 8.98
CA ILE A 187 -7.05 3.93 9.96
C ILE A 187 -6.43 5.18 9.32
N VAL A 188 -5.76 5.03 8.18
CA VAL A 188 -5.18 6.18 7.48
C VAL A 188 -6.27 7.15 7.02
N TYR A 189 -7.41 6.64 6.54
CA TYR A 189 -8.53 7.49 6.17
C TYR A 189 -9.09 8.28 7.37
N ALA A 190 -9.16 7.66 8.54
CA ALA A 190 -9.58 8.35 9.77
C ALA A 190 -8.62 9.49 10.15
N VAL A 191 -7.30 9.25 10.09
CA VAL A 191 -6.30 10.30 10.35
C VAL A 191 -6.34 11.41 9.31
N LEU A 192 -6.44 11.07 8.02
CA LEU A 192 -6.59 12.06 6.94
C LEU A 192 -7.83 12.93 7.12
N THR A 193 -8.92 12.34 7.63
CA THR A 193 -10.19 13.05 7.82
C THR A 193 -10.18 13.90 9.10
N ALA A 194 -9.50 13.42 10.16
CA ALA A 194 -9.32 14.17 11.40
C ALA A 194 -8.36 15.36 11.24
N HIS A 195 -7.47 15.30 10.23
CA HIS A 195 -6.55 16.35 9.82
C HIS A 195 -5.72 16.94 10.99
N PRO A 196 -4.96 16.13 11.74
CA PRO A 196 -4.10 16.66 12.78
C PRO A 196 -2.99 17.52 12.17
N SER A 197 -2.55 18.56 12.90
CA SER A 197 -1.42 19.40 12.48
C SER A 197 -0.14 18.59 12.51
N MET A 198 0.38 18.25 11.34
CA MET A 198 1.60 17.46 11.17
C MET A 198 2.46 18.04 10.05
N ASP A 199 3.78 17.96 10.20
CA ASP A 199 4.73 18.25 9.16
C ASP A 199 4.83 17.12 8.11
N MET A 200 5.60 17.37 7.03
CA MET A 200 5.77 16.39 5.95
C MET A 200 6.40 15.09 6.45
N GLY A 201 7.39 15.17 7.36
CA GLY A 201 8.04 14.00 7.97
C GLY A 201 7.04 13.12 8.71
N GLN A 202 6.07 13.73 9.41
CA GLN A 202 5.01 13.02 10.13
C GLN A 202 3.98 12.38 9.19
N TRP A 203 3.63 13.03 8.07
CA TRP A 203 2.76 12.43 7.05
C TRP A 203 3.43 11.25 6.35
N LEU A 204 4.73 11.31 6.12
CA LEU A 204 5.51 10.17 5.64
C LEU A 204 5.61 9.07 6.71
N LEU A 205 5.77 9.45 7.98
CA LEU A 205 5.84 8.50 9.10
C LEU A 205 4.55 7.71 9.23
N ILE A 206 3.37 8.36 9.22
CA ILE A 206 2.10 7.62 9.32
C ILE A 206 1.88 6.69 8.14
N THR A 207 2.28 7.13 6.94
CA THR A 207 2.21 6.29 5.74
C THR A 207 3.06 5.03 5.90
N LEU A 208 4.30 5.20 6.36
CA LEU A 208 5.22 4.11 6.63
C LEU A 208 4.70 3.18 7.74
N THR A 209 4.29 3.75 8.87
CA THR A 209 3.87 2.98 10.06
C THR A 209 2.55 2.25 9.83
N ALA A 210 1.55 2.88 9.24
CA ALA A 210 0.28 2.24 8.94
C ALA A 210 0.44 1.12 7.88
N GLY A 211 1.20 1.38 6.82
CA GLY A 211 1.47 0.37 5.80
C GLY A 211 2.24 -0.83 6.36
N THR A 212 3.35 -0.59 7.06
CA THR A 212 4.19 -1.68 7.60
C THR A 212 3.61 -2.33 8.84
N GLY A 213 2.88 -1.58 9.67
CA GLY A 213 2.22 -2.06 10.89
C GLY A 213 1.17 -3.14 10.62
N GLY A 214 0.46 -3.06 9.51
CA GLY A 214 -0.45 -4.12 9.05
C GLY A 214 0.23 -5.48 8.86
N SER A 215 1.55 -5.53 8.75
CA SER A 215 2.31 -6.79 8.67
C SER A 215 2.58 -7.44 10.03
N LEU A 216 2.35 -6.76 11.16
CA LEU A 216 2.58 -7.32 12.50
C LEU A 216 1.68 -8.52 12.78
N LEU A 217 0.45 -8.49 12.27
CA LEU A 217 -0.45 -9.63 12.27
C LEU A 217 -0.88 -9.95 10.84
N SER A 218 -1.12 -11.22 10.55
CA SER A 218 -1.51 -11.64 9.19
C SER A 218 -2.90 -11.14 8.75
N ILE A 219 -3.73 -10.71 9.69
CA ILE A 219 -5.07 -10.15 9.43
C ILE A 219 -5.05 -8.62 9.28
N GLY A 220 -3.96 -7.95 9.62
CA GLY A 220 -3.85 -6.49 9.59
C GLY A 220 -3.63 -5.89 8.20
N SER A 221 -3.58 -6.73 7.15
CA SER A 221 -3.49 -6.24 5.78
C SER A 221 -4.11 -7.21 4.78
N ALA A 222 -4.66 -6.69 3.69
CA ALA A 222 -5.20 -7.48 2.59
C ALA A 222 -4.19 -8.50 2.03
N ALA A 223 -2.90 -8.14 1.96
CA ALA A 223 -1.83 -9.02 1.51
C ALA A 223 -1.64 -10.24 2.43
N GLY A 224 -1.72 -10.07 3.74
CA GLY A 224 -1.64 -11.15 4.72
C GLY A 224 -2.82 -12.12 4.61
N VAL A 225 -4.03 -11.58 4.50
CA VAL A 225 -5.27 -12.36 4.32
C VAL A 225 -5.24 -13.13 3.00
N ALA A 226 -4.85 -12.49 1.90
CA ALA A 226 -4.73 -13.13 0.59
C ALA A 226 -3.71 -14.30 0.63
N LEU A 227 -2.55 -14.11 1.28
CA LEU A 227 -1.54 -15.15 1.41
C LEU A 227 -2.08 -16.36 2.23
N MET A 228 -2.82 -16.11 3.32
CA MET A 228 -3.48 -17.20 4.08
C MET A 228 -4.51 -17.96 3.22
N GLY A 229 -5.22 -17.25 2.36
CA GLY A 229 -6.16 -17.84 1.41
C GLY A 229 -5.49 -18.72 0.34
N GLN A 230 -4.33 -18.28 -0.16
CA GLN A 230 -3.56 -18.99 -1.19
C GLN A 230 -2.76 -20.18 -0.63
N ALA A 231 -2.14 -20.03 0.53
CA ALA A 231 -1.27 -21.02 1.16
C ALA A 231 -1.98 -21.75 2.32
N ARG A 232 -3.23 -22.20 2.10
CA ARG A 232 -4.06 -22.86 3.10
C ARG A 232 -3.35 -24.05 3.76
N GLY A 233 -3.37 -24.08 5.09
CA GLY A 233 -2.76 -25.14 5.89
C GLY A 233 -1.23 -25.03 6.07
N VAL A 234 -0.55 -24.20 5.27
CA VAL A 234 0.90 -23.93 5.38
C VAL A 234 1.14 -22.61 6.09
N TYR A 235 0.49 -21.54 5.61
CA TYR A 235 0.56 -20.23 6.22
C TYR A 235 -0.73 -19.92 6.97
N THR A 236 -0.64 -19.90 8.30
CA THR A 236 -1.77 -19.65 9.19
C THR A 236 -1.52 -18.46 10.10
N PHE A 237 -2.57 -17.93 10.73
CA PHE A 237 -2.46 -16.86 11.71
C PHE A 237 -1.42 -17.16 12.80
N PHE A 238 -1.45 -18.34 13.39
CA PHE A 238 -0.51 -18.73 14.46
C PHE A 238 0.92 -18.95 13.94
N ALA A 239 1.07 -19.43 12.72
CA ALA A 239 2.38 -19.56 12.08
C ALA A 239 3.01 -18.18 11.85
N HIS A 240 2.22 -17.19 11.45
CA HIS A 240 2.67 -15.80 11.33
C HIS A 240 2.99 -15.18 12.70
N LEU A 241 2.09 -15.35 13.68
CA LEU A 241 2.23 -14.79 15.02
C LEU A 241 3.56 -15.21 15.70
N LYS A 242 4.03 -16.40 15.42
CA LYS A 242 5.36 -16.88 15.89
C LYS A 242 6.50 -15.96 15.44
N TRP A 243 6.35 -15.26 14.31
CA TRP A 243 7.36 -14.39 13.73
C TRP A 243 7.06 -12.89 13.91
N SER A 244 5.91 -12.53 14.49
CA SER A 244 5.50 -11.14 14.69
C SER A 244 6.52 -10.32 15.48
N TRP A 245 7.28 -10.94 16.39
CA TRP A 245 8.35 -10.27 17.12
C TRP A 245 9.49 -9.80 16.20
N ALA A 246 9.87 -10.61 15.19
CA ALA A 246 10.89 -10.23 14.23
C ALA A 246 10.39 -9.10 13.32
N ILE A 247 9.11 -9.15 12.94
CA ILE A 247 8.46 -8.09 12.16
C ILE A 247 8.37 -6.81 12.99
N LEU A 248 8.07 -6.92 14.29
CA LEU A 248 8.05 -5.77 15.21
C LEU A 248 9.44 -5.11 15.33
N LEU A 249 10.52 -5.90 15.34
CA LEU A 249 11.88 -5.34 15.30
C LEU A 249 12.14 -4.59 13.97
N GLY A 250 11.69 -5.13 12.85
CA GLY A 250 11.76 -4.45 11.56
C GLY A 250 10.95 -3.16 11.54
N TYR A 251 9.76 -3.18 12.14
CA TYR A 251 8.91 -2.01 12.30
C TYR A 251 9.59 -0.92 13.15
N ALA A 252 10.12 -1.27 14.33
CA ALA A 252 10.84 -0.32 15.17
C ALA A 252 12.09 0.25 14.47
N ALA A 253 12.86 -0.62 13.80
CA ALA A 253 14.05 -0.19 13.05
C ALA A 253 13.70 0.78 11.91
N CYS A 254 12.62 0.54 11.15
CA CYS A 254 12.24 1.44 10.06
C CYS A 254 11.78 2.81 10.57
N VAL A 255 11.09 2.88 11.71
CA VAL A 255 10.71 4.14 12.35
C VAL A 255 11.94 4.94 12.76
N VAL A 256 12.91 4.29 13.44
CA VAL A 256 14.16 4.94 13.84
C VAL A 256 14.94 5.46 12.64
N VAL A 257 15.07 4.63 11.60
CA VAL A 257 15.78 5.00 10.37
C VAL A 257 15.08 6.16 9.67
N HIS A 258 13.74 6.17 9.61
CA HIS A 258 12.99 7.27 9.02
C HIS A 258 13.24 8.60 9.78
N ILE A 259 13.12 8.58 11.11
CA ILE A 259 13.34 9.78 11.93
C ILE A 259 14.79 10.29 11.78
N TRP A 260 15.76 9.38 11.73
CA TRP A 260 17.16 9.74 11.61
C TRP A 260 17.55 10.28 10.23
N MET A 261 17.17 9.58 9.16
CA MET A 261 17.52 9.97 7.79
C MET A 261 16.75 11.18 7.29
N ASN A 262 15.49 11.29 7.68
CA ASN A 262 14.56 12.29 7.18
C ASN A 262 14.30 13.41 8.21
N ALA A 263 15.19 13.59 9.19
CA ALA A 263 15.05 14.59 10.24
C ALA A 263 14.72 16.00 9.70
N HIS A 264 15.26 16.35 8.54
CA HIS A 264 15.03 17.61 7.86
C HIS A 264 13.59 17.83 7.35
N LEU A 265 12.77 16.77 7.27
CA LEU A 265 11.38 16.86 6.81
C LEU A 265 10.38 17.11 7.95
N PHE A 266 10.83 16.97 9.21
CA PHE A 266 9.96 17.12 10.39
C PHE A 266 9.65 18.58 10.74
N ASP A 267 10.32 19.55 10.10
CA ASP A 267 10.06 20.98 10.26
C ASP A 267 9.41 21.61 9.00
N LEU A 268 9.13 20.79 7.97
CA LEU A 268 8.58 21.27 6.71
C LEU A 268 7.05 21.25 6.73
N VAL A 269 6.45 22.40 6.43
CA VAL A 269 4.99 22.49 6.28
C VAL A 269 4.52 21.63 5.11
N PRO A 270 3.47 20.81 5.26
CA PRO A 270 2.92 20.00 4.18
C PRO A 270 2.48 20.88 3.00
N LEU A 271 2.53 20.30 1.80
CA LEU A 271 2.01 20.94 0.60
C LEU A 271 0.47 20.85 0.63
N GLU A 272 -0.20 21.74 1.33
CA GLU A 272 -1.65 21.88 1.21
C GLU A 272 -2.01 22.46 -0.16
N LYS A 273 -2.74 21.69 -0.96
CA LYS A 273 -3.30 22.12 -2.25
C LYS A 273 -4.81 22.26 -2.16
#